data_41082733719a6ee43b334cd3ae425378
#
_entry.id   41082733719a6ee43b334cd3ae425378
#
_cell.length_a   1.000
_cell.length_b   1.000
_cell.length_c   1.000
_cell.angle_alpha   90.00
_cell.angle_beta   90.00
_cell.angle_gamma   90.00
#
_symmetry.space_group_name_H-M   'P 1'
#
loop_
_entity.id
_entity.type
_entity.pdbx_description
1 polymer ?
#
loop_
_entity_poly.entity_id
_entity_poly.type
_entity_poly.pdbx_seq_one_letter_code
_entity_poly.pdbx_strand_id
1 'polypeptide(L)'
;MSVRRGAEVFVCVAMVLAALGAARGAEQAPAETRPPQAVTIEITAKRFAFLPARVEVVEGDQVTLAVTSGDGTHGIEIKTLKVKKEVPRGGTVVTLSFTAPAPGTYEINCSEYCGRGHNEMKAALVVSPRGQ
;
A
#
# COMPACT_ATOMS: atom_id res chain seq x y z
N MET A 1 17.27 -65.23 -55.74
CA MET A 1 17.01 -64.20 -56.71
C MET A 1 16.34 -63.00 -56.11
N SER A 2 16.94 -61.90 -56.37
CA SER A 2 16.46 -60.54 -56.27
C SER A 2 16.34 -59.89 -54.91
N VAL A 3 17.35 -59.16 -54.57
CA VAL A 3 17.54 -58.12 -53.59
C VAL A 3 16.74 -56.88 -54.00
N ARG A 4 16.00 -56.26 -53.07
CA ARG A 4 15.70 -54.80 -53.19
C ARG A 4 15.92 -54.14 -51.88
N ARG A 5 16.90 -53.25 -51.92
CA ARG A 5 17.29 -52.31 -50.91
C ARG A 5 16.18 -51.25 -50.67
N GLY A 6 15.71 -51.06 -49.51
CA GLY A 6 14.90 -49.91 -49.06
C GLY A 6 15.78 -48.99 -48.26
N ALA A 7 15.95 -47.78 -48.73
CA ALA A 7 16.73 -46.73 -48.09
C ALA A 7 16.02 -46.22 -46.85
N GLU A 8 16.69 -46.26 -45.70
CA GLU A 8 16.26 -45.61 -44.49
C GLU A 8 16.57 -44.11 -44.56
N VAL A 9 15.54 -43.32 -44.57
CA VAL A 9 15.65 -41.86 -44.46
C VAL A 9 15.71 -41.50 -42.99
N PHE A 10 16.90 -41.14 -42.50
CA PHE A 10 17.05 -40.53 -41.19
C PHE A 10 16.52 -39.11 -41.24
N VAL A 11 15.35 -38.87 -40.64
CA VAL A 11 14.85 -37.54 -40.37
C VAL A 11 15.44 -37.06 -39.03
N CYS A 12 16.44 -36.22 -39.13
CA CYS A 12 16.93 -35.47 -37.97
C CYS A 12 15.89 -34.43 -37.56
N VAL A 13 15.13 -34.71 -36.49
CA VAL A 13 14.29 -33.71 -35.86
C VAL A 13 15.18 -32.88 -34.93
N ALA A 14 15.53 -31.69 -35.38
CA ALA A 14 16.17 -30.69 -34.56
C ALA A 14 15.16 -30.13 -33.55
N MET A 15 15.29 -30.49 -32.26
CA MET A 15 14.56 -29.86 -31.17
C MET A 15 15.12 -28.45 -30.96
N VAL A 16 14.39 -27.44 -31.38
CA VAL A 16 14.62 -26.05 -30.99
C VAL A 16 13.97 -25.85 -29.60
N LEU A 17 14.79 -25.84 -28.56
CA LEU A 17 14.38 -25.41 -27.25
C LEU A 17 14.21 -23.90 -27.25
N ALA A 18 12.96 -23.41 -27.42
CA ALA A 18 12.61 -22.04 -27.20
C ALA A 18 12.54 -21.81 -25.67
N ALA A 19 13.58 -21.16 -25.11
CA ALA A 19 13.54 -20.64 -23.76
C ALA A 19 12.54 -19.49 -23.69
N LEU A 20 11.33 -19.77 -23.18
CA LEU A 20 10.38 -18.71 -22.80
C LEU A 20 10.91 -18.05 -21.53
N GLY A 21 11.58 -16.91 -21.70
CA GLY A 21 11.86 -15.98 -20.63
C GLY A 21 10.54 -15.40 -20.11
N ALA A 22 10.06 -15.89 -18.97
CA ALA A 22 8.94 -15.29 -18.26
C ALA A 22 9.41 -13.95 -17.65
N ALA A 23 9.20 -12.86 -18.38
CA ALA A 23 9.25 -11.53 -17.81
C ALA A 23 8.12 -11.43 -16.77
N ARG A 24 8.45 -11.50 -15.47
CA ARG A 24 7.54 -11.12 -14.39
C ARG A 24 7.31 -9.62 -14.51
N GLY A 25 6.25 -9.25 -15.22
CA GLY A 25 5.71 -7.91 -15.16
C GLY A 25 5.33 -7.62 -13.71
N ALA A 26 5.77 -6.47 -13.19
CA ALA A 26 5.29 -5.96 -11.91
C ALA A 26 3.77 -5.82 -12.03
N GLU A 27 3.05 -6.67 -11.29
CA GLU A 27 1.59 -6.66 -11.23
C GLU A 27 1.17 -5.37 -10.52
N GLN A 28 0.80 -4.39 -11.31
CA GLN A 28 0.18 -3.17 -10.80
C GLN A 28 -1.20 -3.54 -10.28
N ALA A 29 -1.49 -3.18 -9.03
CA ALA A 29 -2.83 -3.35 -8.46
C ALA A 29 -3.87 -2.72 -9.40
N PRO A 30 -4.99 -3.41 -9.70
CA PRO A 30 -6.01 -2.89 -10.61
C PRO A 30 -6.51 -1.55 -10.10
N ALA A 31 -6.63 -0.56 -10.99
CA ALA A 31 -7.26 0.71 -10.67
C ALA A 31 -8.74 0.46 -10.34
N GLU A 32 -9.19 0.89 -9.16
CA GLU A 32 -10.58 0.71 -8.74
C GLU A 32 -11.51 1.67 -9.49
N THR A 33 -12.50 1.12 -10.17
CA THR A 33 -13.50 1.88 -10.95
C THR A 33 -14.72 2.33 -10.14
N ARG A 34 -14.69 2.21 -8.81
CA ARG A 34 -15.79 2.62 -7.93
C ARG A 34 -15.85 4.16 -7.73
N PRO A 35 -17.05 4.75 -7.48
CA PRO A 35 -17.15 6.17 -7.14
C PRO A 35 -16.44 6.49 -5.80
N PRO A 36 -16.09 7.78 -5.54
CA PRO A 36 -15.56 8.21 -4.26
C PRO A 36 -16.44 7.78 -3.10
N GLN A 37 -15.84 7.27 -2.04
CA GLN A 37 -16.55 6.79 -0.85
C GLN A 37 -16.07 7.49 0.40
N ALA A 38 -16.91 7.51 1.44
CA ALA A 38 -16.50 7.86 2.79
C ALA A 38 -15.91 6.62 3.45
N VAL A 39 -14.66 6.73 3.92
CA VAL A 39 -13.90 5.63 4.54
C VAL A 39 -13.44 6.09 5.91
N THR A 40 -13.78 5.33 6.95
CA THR A 40 -13.26 5.55 8.30
C THR A 40 -12.27 4.45 8.64
N ILE A 41 -11.09 4.84 9.13
CA ILE A 41 -10.01 3.94 9.49
C ILE A 41 -9.62 4.20 10.94
N GLU A 42 -9.65 3.16 11.75
CA GLU A 42 -9.24 3.24 13.15
C GLU A 42 -7.72 3.11 13.26
N ILE A 43 -7.11 3.99 14.04
CA ILE A 43 -5.68 4.00 14.33
C ILE A 43 -5.45 4.08 15.83
N THR A 44 -4.58 3.23 16.33
CA THR A 44 -4.07 3.33 17.71
C THR A 44 -2.66 3.89 17.69
N ALA A 45 -2.43 5.00 18.39
CA ALA A 45 -1.11 5.57 18.62
C ALA A 45 -0.51 5.00 19.91
N LYS A 46 0.67 4.42 19.85
CA LYS A 46 1.47 3.92 20.98
C LYS A 46 2.92 4.32 20.79
N ARG A 47 3.71 4.36 21.86
CA ARG A 47 5.16 4.57 21.79
C ARG A 47 5.86 3.34 21.17
N PHE A 48 6.44 3.42 20.00
CA PHE A 48 6.57 4.55 19.09
C PHE A 48 6.05 4.11 17.72
N ALA A 49 4.78 3.82 17.62
CA ALA A 49 4.14 3.28 16.40
C ALA A 49 2.69 3.74 16.27
N PHE A 50 2.22 3.79 15.06
CA PHE A 50 0.80 3.78 14.71
C PHE A 50 0.38 2.38 14.29
N LEU A 51 -0.80 1.93 14.70
CA LEU A 51 -1.36 0.63 14.36
C LEU A 51 -2.74 0.80 13.73
N PRO A 52 -2.90 0.43 12.46
CA PRO A 52 -1.90 -0.17 11.57
C PRO A 52 -0.81 0.83 11.13
N ALA A 53 0.39 0.33 10.83
CA ALA A 53 1.50 1.14 10.32
C ALA A 53 1.35 1.49 8.82
N ARG A 54 0.34 0.94 8.16
CA ARG A 54 0.01 1.18 6.76
C ARG A 54 -1.50 1.31 6.60
N VAL A 55 -1.91 2.40 5.99
CA VAL A 55 -3.30 2.74 5.68
C VAL A 55 -3.44 2.81 4.16
N GLU A 56 -4.41 2.12 3.60
CA GLU A 56 -4.65 2.08 2.16
C GLU A 56 -6.01 2.68 1.82
N VAL A 57 -6.04 3.60 0.86
CA VAL A 57 -7.23 4.30 0.37
C VAL A 57 -7.15 4.50 -1.14
N VAL A 58 -8.24 4.90 -1.74
CA VAL A 58 -8.31 5.21 -3.18
C VAL A 58 -8.43 6.72 -3.38
N GLU A 59 -7.75 7.24 -4.39
CA GLU A 59 -7.79 8.64 -4.78
C GLU A 59 -9.22 9.20 -4.78
N GLY A 60 -9.42 10.36 -4.16
CA GLY A 60 -10.70 11.05 -4.08
C GLY A 60 -11.65 10.55 -2.99
N ASP A 61 -11.32 9.47 -2.27
CA ASP A 61 -12.12 9.04 -1.11
C ASP A 61 -12.13 10.10 0.00
N GLN A 62 -13.25 10.23 0.70
CA GLN A 62 -13.37 11.05 1.90
C GLN A 62 -12.90 10.22 3.10
N VAL A 63 -11.67 10.44 3.51
CA VAL A 63 -11.00 9.65 4.56
C VAL A 63 -11.18 10.30 5.91
N THR A 64 -11.58 9.52 6.90
CA THR A 64 -11.56 9.89 8.31
C THR A 64 -10.70 8.90 9.08
N LEU A 65 -9.60 9.39 9.65
CA LEU A 65 -8.81 8.61 10.59
C LEU A 65 -9.39 8.82 11.99
N ALA A 66 -9.89 7.77 12.61
CA ALA A 66 -10.35 7.74 13.99
C ALA A 66 -9.18 7.26 14.86
N VAL A 67 -8.57 8.18 15.61
CA VAL A 67 -7.29 7.93 16.28
C VAL A 67 -7.49 7.92 17.80
N THR A 68 -6.96 6.90 18.45
CA THR A 68 -6.91 6.80 19.91
C THR A 68 -5.47 6.64 20.39
N SER A 69 -5.21 7.03 21.63
CA SER A 69 -3.94 6.74 22.29
C SER A 69 -4.04 5.52 23.18
N GLY A 70 -3.09 4.60 23.05
CA GLY A 70 -2.96 3.42 23.90
C GLY A 70 -2.09 3.64 25.15
N ASP A 71 -1.39 4.78 25.27
CA ASP A 71 -0.47 5.03 26.40
C ASP A 71 -0.34 6.49 26.81
N GLY A 72 0.26 7.36 26.04
CA GLY A 72 0.51 8.76 26.38
C GLY A 72 -0.22 9.73 25.47
N THR A 73 0.12 11.00 25.53
CA THR A 73 -0.31 11.98 24.52
C THR A 73 0.57 11.84 23.28
N HIS A 74 -0.04 11.84 22.12
CA HIS A 74 0.58 11.82 20.81
C HIS A 74 0.00 12.93 19.93
N GLY A 75 0.48 13.03 18.71
CA GLY A 75 -0.16 13.78 17.66
C GLY A 75 -0.20 12.93 16.41
N ILE A 76 -1.07 13.26 15.48
CA ILE A 76 -1.08 12.69 14.15
C ILE A 76 -1.02 13.82 13.11
N GLU A 77 -0.13 13.72 12.17
CA GLU A 77 0.08 14.74 11.14
C GLU A 77 0.39 14.11 9.78
N ILE A 78 -0.21 14.65 8.73
CA ILE A 78 0.18 14.39 7.34
C ILE A 78 0.60 15.74 6.76
N LYS A 79 1.90 16.04 6.77
CA LYS A 79 2.45 17.36 6.42
C LYS A 79 2.10 17.81 5.02
N THR A 80 2.15 16.90 4.06
CA THR A 80 1.82 17.17 2.65
C THR A 80 0.37 17.61 2.45
N LEU A 81 -0.54 17.15 3.31
CA LEU A 81 -1.96 17.51 3.29
C LEU A 81 -2.28 18.67 4.25
N LYS A 82 -1.31 19.13 5.04
CA LYS A 82 -1.45 20.19 6.04
C LYS A 82 -2.55 19.89 7.08
N VAL A 83 -2.72 18.62 7.42
CA VAL A 83 -3.67 18.15 8.44
C VAL A 83 -2.92 17.65 9.67
N LYS A 84 -3.36 18.08 10.85
CA LYS A 84 -2.75 17.75 12.14
C LYS A 84 -3.81 17.70 13.22
N LYS A 85 -3.65 16.79 14.19
CA LYS A 85 -4.50 16.69 15.40
C LYS A 85 -3.70 16.16 16.58
N GLU A 86 -3.94 16.71 17.76
CA GLU A 86 -3.48 16.13 19.02
C GLU A 86 -4.34 14.92 19.38
N VAL A 87 -3.71 13.87 19.89
CA VAL A 87 -4.33 12.63 20.36
C VAL A 87 -4.06 12.50 21.86
N PRO A 88 -5.02 12.91 22.72
CA PRO A 88 -4.81 12.92 24.17
C PRO A 88 -4.73 11.49 24.72
N ARG A 89 -4.04 11.34 25.85
CA ARG A 89 -4.09 10.09 26.61
C ARG A 89 -5.52 9.75 27.03
N GLY A 90 -5.77 8.49 27.36
CA GLY A 90 -7.03 8.05 27.96
C GLY A 90 -8.05 7.49 26.98
N GLY A 91 -7.64 7.22 25.73
CA GLY A 91 -8.46 6.49 24.76
C GLY A 91 -9.58 7.31 24.11
N THR A 92 -9.61 8.64 24.32
CA THR A 92 -10.55 9.51 23.59
C THR A 92 -10.28 9.43 22.10
N VAL A 93 -11.32 9.14 21.32
CA VAL A 93 -11.23 9.14 19.85
C VAL A 93 -11.14 10.57 19.33
N VAL A 94 -10.13 10.87 18.55
CA VAL A 94 -10.05 12.10 17.77
C VAL A 94 -10.11 11.77 16.29
N THR A 95 -10.72 12.64 15.50
CA THR A 95 -10.88 12.42 14.05
C THR A 95 -10.04 13.41 13.25
N LEU A 96 -9.38 12.90 12.23
CA LEU A 96 -8.65 13.68 11.23
C LEU A 96 -9.22 13.33 9.86
N SER A 97 -9.86 14.30 9.20
CA SER A 97 -10.54 14.07 7.92
C SER A 97 -9.87 14.82 6.78
N PHE A 98 -9.79 14.18 5.62
CA PHE A 98 -9.23 14.75 4.40
C PHE A 98 -9.76 13.99 3.17
N THR A 99 -9.64 14.59 1.99
CA THR A 99 -9.84 13.88 0.72
C THR A 99 -8.55 13.18 0.34
N ALA A 100 -8.61 11.90 -0.02
CA ALA A 100 -7.45 11.15 -0.46
C ALA A 100 -6.81 11.83 -1.68
N PRO A 101 -5.51 12.19 -1.60
CA PRO A 101 -4.82 12.93 -2.65
C PRO A 101 -4.51 12.06 -3.87
N ALA A 102 -3.70 12.58 -4.80
CA ALA A 102 -3.21 11.82 -5.95
C ALA A 102 -2.50 10.52 -5.52
N PRO A 103 -2.47 9.50 -6.39
CA PRO A 103 -1.82 8.23 -6.09
C PRO A 103 -0.37 8.40 -5.63
N GLY A 104 0.01 7.66 -4.59
CA GLY A 104 1.34 7.73 -3.99
C GLY A 104 1.37 7.30 -2.53
N THR A 105 2.52 7.45 -1.91
CA THR A 105 2.72 7.17 -0.48
C THR A 105 3.00 8.46 0.27
N TYR A 106 2.24 8.71 1.31
CA TYR A 106 2.32 9.89 2.16
C TYR A 106 2.69 9.47 3.58
N GLU A 107 3.61 10.20 4.19
CA GLU A 107 4.06 9.90 5.55
C GLU A 107 3.06 10.45 6.58
N ILE A 108 2.69 9.60 7.54
CA ILE A 108 1.96 9.96 8.75
C ILE A 108 3.01 10.03 9.87
N ASN A 109 3.06 11.15 10.60
CA ASN A 109 4.02 11.39 11.66
C ASN A 109 3.34 11.64 13.01
N CYS A 110 4.03 11.33 14.08
CA CYS A 110 3.68 11.85 15.39
C CYS A 110 4.11 13.33 15.47
N SER A 111 3.19 14.22 15.78
CA SER A 111 3.43 15.67 15.83
C SER A 111 3.58 16.23 17.26
N GLU A 112 3.33 15.41 18.28
CA GLU A 112 3.50 15.80 19.69
C GLU A 112 4.61 14.93 20.32
N TYR A 113 5.54 15.57 21.02
CA TYR A 113 6.66 14.85 21.62
C TYR A 113 6.16 13.80 22.64
N CYS A 114 6.41 12.54 22.36
CA CYS A 114 5.95 11.40 23.15
C CYS A 114 7.08 10.56 23.76
N GLY A 115 8.33 10.96 23.59
CA GLY A 115 9.52 10.28 24.12
C GLY A 115 10.66 10.21 23.11
N ARG A 116 11.75 9.49 23.45
CA ARG A 116 12.99 9.44 22.63
C ARG A 116 12.81 8.83 21.24
N GLY A 117 11.82 7.98 21.02
CA GLY A 117 11.48 7.40 19.71
C GLY A 117 10.43 8.20 18.93
N HIS A 118 10.16 9.44 19.31
CA HIS A 118 9.16 10.29 18.68
C HIS A 118 9.39 10.46 17.17
N ASN A 119 10.63 10.67 16.74
CA ASN A 119 10.97 10.91 15.33
C ASN A 119 10.81 9.66 14.45
N GLU A 120 10.86 8.48 15.04
CA GLU A 120 10.67 7.19 14.38
C GLU A 120 9.21 6.74 14.35
N MET A 121 8.33 7.43 15.11
CA MET A 121 6.91 7.11 15.18
C MET A 121 6.18 7.58 13.91
N LYS A 122 6.06 6.66 12.96
CA LYS A 122 5.54 6.91 11.61
C LYS A 122 4.62 5.81 11.13
N ALA A 123 3.77 6.15 10.17
CA ALA A 123 2.99 5.23 9.36
C ALA A 123 2.94 5.71 7.90
N ALA A 124 2.45 4.87 7.01
CA ALA A 124 2.29 5.19 5.60
C ALA A 124 0.80 5.25 5.23
N LEU A 125 0.38 6.35 4.62
CA LEU A 125 -0.86 6.43 3.88
C LEU A 125 -0.55 6.12 2.41
N VAL A 126 -1.10 5.05 1.88
CA VAL A 126 -0.93 4.63 0.50
C VAL A 126 -2.21 4.90 -0.26
N VAL A 127 -2.11 5.70 -1.30
CA VAL A 127 -3.23 6.07 -2.16
C VAL A 127 -3.09 5.35 -3.49
N SER A 128 -4.07 4.51 -3.80
CA SER A 128 -4.18 3.84 -5.09
C SER A 128 -4.91 4.71 -6.11
N PRO A 129 -4.60 4.59 -7.42
CA PRO A 129 -5.34 5.30 -8.45
C PRO A 129 -6.79 4.84 -8.51
N ARG A 130 -7.68 5.77 -8.79
CA ARG A 130 -9.05 5.45 -9.15
C ARG A 130 -9.11 5.16 -10.66
N GLY A 131 -9.64 4.00 -11.03
CA GLY A 131 -9.93 3.68 -12.44
C GLY A 131 -10.99 4.62 -13.02
N GLN A 132 -10.82 4.94 -14.28
CA GLN A 132 -11.80 5.68 -15.10
C GLN A 132 -12.81 4.74 -15.73
#